data_d983bce15d5e2abeac8e8055b6a41e1e
#
_entry.id   d983bce15d5e2abeac8e8055b6a41e1e
#
_cell.length_a   1.000
_cell.length_b   1.000
_cell.length_c   1.000
_cell.angle_alpha   90.00
_cell.angle_beta   90.00
_cell.angle_gamma   90.00
#
_symmetry.space_group_name_H-M   'P 1'
#
loop_
_entity.id
_entity.type
_entity.pdbx_description
1 polymer ?
#
loop_
_entity_poly.entity_id
_entity_poly.type
_entity_poly.pdbx_seq_one_letter_code
_entity_poly.pdbx_strand_id
1 'polypeptide(L)'
;DGNITGFEKIDEGNFYNQDTVIVDIIPVGEDASGIPLLKEWNYNRYTKLENELDTENGYIFQNYNNALEYGYGYIANPKALRVSLNDNISNTGSEPSTKTHSPIIGFAYDGNPIYGAFGYENPLDATTDITRMTSSYSLNAARAEGPTVNEYPLGTFNNDYTYTHKSGTLDENNGRFCVTPEFPEGTYAYFITIDSNQVPQY
;
A
#
# COMPACT_ATOMS: atom_id res chain seq x y z
N ASP A 1 -9.79 30.21 -29.56
CA ASP A 1 -9.32 28.81 -29.57
C ASP A 1 -8.19 28.67 -28.60
N GLY A 2 -8.55 28.33 -27.35
CA GLY A 2 -7.59 28.13 -26.27
C GLY A 2 -6.96 26.75 -26.28
N ASN A 3 -6.07 26.49 -27.22
CA ASN A 3 -5.26 25.27 -27.15
C ASN A 3 -4.14 25.45 -26.10
N ILE A 4 -4.11 24.59 -25.13
CA ILE A 4 -2.98 24.51 -24.20
C ILE A 4 -1.81 23.92 -24.98
N THR A 5 -0.77 24.74 -25.21
CA THR A 5 0.39 24.36 -26.03
C THR A 5 1.59 23.87 -25.20
N GLY A 6 1.47 23.82 -23.88
CA GLY A 6 2.49 23.30 -22.98
C GLY A 6 2.22 23.65 -21.52
N PHE A 7 2.92 22.96 -20.64
CA PHE A 7 2.94 23.23 -19.20
C PHE A 7 4.35 23.62 -18.79
N GLU A 8 4.47 24.66 -17.99
CA GLU A 8 5.73 24.98 -17.31
C GLU A 8 5.67 24.37 -15.91
N LYS A 9 6.63 23.54 -15.60
CA LYS A 9 6.76 22.93 -14.28
C LYS A 9 7.36 23.96 -13.31
N ILE A 10 6.55 24.40 -12.36
CA ILE A 10 6.92 25.48 -11.43
C ILE A 10 7.63 24.94 -10.16
N ASP A 11 7.44 23.67 -9.79
CA ASP A 11 8.09 23.06 -8.63
C ASP A 11 8.43 21.60 -8.89
N GLU A 12 9.69 21.25 -8.64
CA GLU A 12 10.16 19.86 -8.63
C GLU A 12 10.14 19.34 -7.19
N GLY A 13 8.97 19.25 -6.57
CA GLY A 13 8.88 18.62 -5.25
C GLY A 13 9.76 17.38 -5.16
N ASN A 14 10.70 17.36 -4.22
CA ASN A 14 11.78 16.35 -4.11
C ASN A 14 11.30 14.90 -3.85
N PHE A 15 10.00 14.63 -3.93
CA PHE A 15 9.39 13.34 -3.60
C PHE A 15 8.59 12.70 -4.74
N TYR A 16 8.52 13.33 -5.92
CA TYR A 16 7.75 12.79 -7.05
C TYR A 16 8.68 12.29 -8.15
N ASN A 17 8.67 10.98 -8.37
CA ASN A 17 9.26 10.42 -9.59
C ASN A 17 8.31 10.74 -10.75
N GLN A 18 8.81 11.39 -11.82
CA GLN A 18 8.03 11.81 -12.99
C GLN A 18 7.28 10.65 -13.67
N ASP A 19 7.76 9.43 -13.51
CA ASP A 19 7.16 8.23 -14.11
C ASP A 19 5.95 7.70 -13.34
N THR A 20 5.58 8.30 -12.20
CA THR A 20 4.55 7.78 -11.29
C THR A 20 3.28 8.61 -11.22
N VAL A 21 3.24 9.78 -11.88
CA VAL A 21 2.10 10.70 -11.79
C VAL A 21 1.52 10.94 -13.17
N ILE A 22 0.27 10.54 -13.37
CA ILE A 22 -0.55 11.00 -14.48
C ILE A 22 -1.40 12.16 -13.98
N VAL A 23 -1.31 13.28 -14.66
CA VAL A 23 -2.08 14.48 -14.34
C VAL A 23 -3.25 14.57 -15.29
N ASP A 24 -4.47 14.46 -14.77
CA ASP A 24 -5.69 14.67 -15.53
C ASP A 24 -6.19 16.10 -15.36
N ILE A 25 -6.48 16.77 -16.47
CA ILE A 25 -7.03 18.12 -16.45
C ILE A 25 -8.55 18.00 -16.51
N ILE A 26 -9.21 18.28 -15.40
CA ILE A 26 -10.67 18.31 -15.35
C ILE A 26 -11.14 19.68 -15.87
N PRO A 27 -11.81 19.76 -17.03
CA PRO A 27 -12.33 21.03 -17.52
C PRO A 27 -13.43 21.53 -16.58
N VAL A 28 -13.25 22.69 -16.00
CA VAL A 28 -14.23 23.35 -15.16
C VAL A 28 -15.05 24.30 -16.05
N GLY A 29 -16.11 23.81 -16.66
CA GLY A 29 -17.16 24.59 -17.37
C GLY A 29 -16.71 25.60 -18.43
N GLU A 30 -17.57 25.89 -19.41
CA GLU A 30 -17.25 26.74 -20.56
C GLU A 30 -16.90 28.21 -20.22
N ASP A 31 -17.16 28.67 -19.01
CA ASP A 31 -16.95 30.07 -18.54
C ASP A 31 -15.96 30.20 -17.37
N ALA A 32 -15.22 29.15 -17.03
CA ALA A 32 -14.34 29.19 -15.89
C ALA A 32 -13.03 29.92 -16.23
N SER A 33 -12.90 31.15 -15.83
CA SER A 33 -11.63 31.88 -15.69
C SER A 33 -10.78 31.36 -14.51
N GLY A 34 -10.89 30.08 -14.19
CA GLY A 34 -10.25 29.43 -13.05
C GLY A 34 -8.98 28.67 -13.41
N ILE A 35 -8.10 28.54 -12.45
CA ILE A 35 -6.95 27.63 -12.53
C ILE A 35 -7.50 26.19 -12.63
N PRO A 36 -7.14 25.39 -13.65
CA PRO A 36 -7.61 24.02 -13.75
C PRO A 36 -7.21 23.24 -12.50
N LEU A 37 -8.17 22.57 -11.88
CA LEU A 37 -7.88 21.63 -10.81
C LEU A 37 -7.25 20.37 -11.43
N LEU A 38 -5.98 20.17 -11.19
CA LEU A 38 -5.29 18.96 -11.61
C LEU A 38 -5.59 17.85 -10.59
N LYS A 39 -6.16 16.75 -11.04
CA LYS A 39 -6.30 15.54 -10.25
C LYS A 39 -5.10 14.65 -10.50
N GLU A 40 -4.36 14.40 -9.45
CA GLU A 40 -3.17 13.55 -9.52
C GLU A 40 -3.57 12.08 -9.45
N TRP A 41 -3.07 11.27 -10.39
CA TRP A 41 -3.26 9.83 -10.45
C TRP A 41 -1.98 9.12 -10.02
N ASN A 42 -2.00 8.57 -8.82
CA ASN A 42 -0.83 7.90 -8.24
C ASN A 42 -0.90 6.40 -8.51
N TYR A 43 0.13 5.86 -9.17
CA TYR A 43 0.23 4.43 -9.38
C TYR A 43 0.22 3.66 -8.05
N ASN A 44 -0.57 2.59 -8.01
CA ASN A 44 -0.39 1.56 -6.99
C ASN A 44 0.99 0.94 -7.19
N ARG A 45 1.85 1.13 -6.22
CA ARG A 45 3.26 0.76 -6.34
C ARG A 45 3.47 -0.74 -6.51
N TYR A 46 2.67 -1.56 -5.85
CA TYR A 46 2.74 -3.01 -6.02
C TYR A 46 2.40 -3.41 -7.46
N THR A 47 1.29 -2.94 -8.00
CA THR A 47 0.87 -3.21 -9.38
C THR A 47 1.91 -2.70 -10.40
N LYS A 48 2.49 -1.53 -10.17
CA LYS A 48 3.52 -0.97 -11.05
C LYS A 48 4.80 -1.82 -11.08
N LEU A 49 5.23 -2.33 -9.95
CA LEU A 49 6.48 -3.08 -9.80
C LEU A 49 6.31 -4.59 -9.89
N GLU A 50 5.10 -5.10 -10.06
CA GLU A 50 4.78 -6.53 -10.03
C GLU A 50 5.71 -7.39 -10.90
N ASN A 51 6.08 -6.90 -12.08
CA ASN A 51 6.99 -7.60 -12.99
C ASN A 51 8.49 -7.40 -12.69
N GLU A 52 8.83 -6.54 -11.75
CA GLU A 52 10.21 -6.23 -11.33
C GLU A 52 10.54 -6.87 -9.98
N LEU A 53 9.52 -7.42 -9.30
CA LEU A 53 9.69 -8.08 -8.01
C LEU A 53 10.29 -9.47 -8.19
N ASP A 54 11.17 -9.85 -7.29
CA ASP A 54 11.61 -11.23 -7.18
C ASP A 54 10.51 -12.12 -6.55
N THR A 55 10.80 -13.41 -6.38
CA THR A 55 9.86 -14.39 -5.80
C THR A 55 9.44 -14.08 -4.36
N GLU A 56 10.19 -13.21 -3.69
CA GLU A 56 9.97 -12.80 -2.30
C GLU A 56 9.36 -11.40 -2.17
N ASN A 57 8.89 -10.83 -3.28
CA ASN A 57 8.37 -9.47 -3.38
C ASN A 57 9.40 -8.39 -3.02
N GLY A 58 10.67 -8.70 -3.22
CA GLY A 58 11.76 -7.75 -3.08
C GLY A 58 12.15 -7.12 -4.41
N TYR A 59 12.75 -5.97 -4.36
CA TYR A 59 13.27 -5.27 -5.53
C TYR A 59 14.50 -4.44 -5.17
N ILE A 60 15.30 -4.14 -6.19
CA ILE A 60 16.44 -3.24 -6.07
C ILE A 60 15.95 -1.82 -6.38
N PHE A 61 16.19 -0.89 -5.48
CA PHE A 61 15.94 0.52 -5.71
C PHE A 61 17.23 1.33 -5.68
N GLN A 62 17.28 2.37 -6.49
CA GLN A 62 18.38 3.32 -6.50
C GLN A 62 18.11 4.40 -5.45
N ASN A 63 19.15 4.76 -4.68
CA ASN A 63 19.02 5.86 -3.74
C ASN A 63 18.83 7.18 -4.51
N TYR A 64 17.73 7.86 -4.21
CA TYR A 64 17.37 9.10 -4.90
C TYR A 64 18.42 10.22 -4.73
N ASN A 65 19.09 10.24 -3.58
CA ASN A 65 20.10 11.25 -3.26
C ASN A 65 21.51 10.89 -3.75
N ASN A 66 21.75 9.65 -4.12
CA ASN A 66 23.03 9.17 -4.63
C ASN A 66 22.83 8.06 -5.66
N ALA A 67 22.96 8.39 -6.93
CA ALA A 67 22.75 7.50 -8.05
C ALA A 67 23.72 6.29 -8.09
N LEU A 68 24.75 6.26 -7.26
CA LEU A 68 25.70 5.17 -7.13
C LEU A 68 25.35 4.21 -5.99
N GLU A 69 24.35 4.53 -5.19
CA GLU A 69 23.91 3.70 -4.10
C GLU A 69 22.61 2.97 -4.47
N TYR A 70 22.63 1.68 -4.27
CA TYR A 70 21.47 0.82 -4.46
C TYR A 70 21.09 0.20 -3.12
N GLY A 71 19.79 0.07 -2.90
CA GLY A 71 19.23 -0.66 -1.78
C GLY A 71 18.38 -1.82 -2.26
N TYR A 72 18.14 -2.77 -1.38
CA TYR A 72 17.17 -3.83 -1.58
C TYR A 72 16.07 -3.67 -0.55
N GLY A 73 14.82 -3.80 -0.96
CA GLY A 73 13.68 -3.65 -0.07
C GLY A 73 12.48 -4.46 -0.53
N TYR A 74 11.54 -4.60 0.37
CA TYR A 74 10.25 -5.25 0.09
C TYR A 74 9.18 -4.20 -0.11
N ILE A 75 8.26 -4.46 -1.04
CA ILE A 75 7.16 -3.53 -1.30
C ILE A 75 5.83 -3.99 -0.72
N ALA A 76 5.70 -5.27 -0.41
CA ALA A 76 4.47 -5.85 0.07
C ALA A 76 4.76 -7.05 0.99
N ASN A 77 4.33 -8.24 0.64
CA ASN A 77 4.45 -9.45 1.42
C ASN A 77 5.85 -10.10 1.32
N PRO A 78 6.79 -9.90 2.26
CA PRO A 78 8.13 -10.46 2.21
C PRO A 78 8.12 -11.92 2.68
N LYS A 79 7.82 -12.86 1.78
CA LYS A 79 7.55 -14.27 2.12
C LYS A 79 8.71 -14.96 2.83
N ALA A 80 9.94 -14.87 2.29
CA ALA A 80 11.11 -15.52 2.90
C ALA A 80 11.43 -14.95 4.28
N LEU A 81 11.33 -13.64 4.46
CA LEU A 81 11.50 -13.01 5.77
C LEU A 81 10.45 -13.53 6.76
N ARG A 82 9.19 -13.59 6.35
CA ARG A 82 8.09 -14.10 7.20
C ARG A 82 8.32 -15.57 7.59
N VAL A 83 8.76 -16.40 6.64
CA VAL A 83 9.13 -17.81 6.92
C VAL A 83 10.28 -17.88 7.93
N SER A 84 11.35 -17.07 7.74
CA SER A 84 12.52 -17.06 8.64
C SER A 84 12.18 -16.58 10.06
N LEU A 85 11.15 -15.77 10.20
CA LEU A 85 10.61 -15.29 11.48
C LEU A 85 9.54 -16.21 12.08
N ASN A 86 9.28 -17.38 11.47
CA ASN A 86 8.24 -18.33 11.88
C ASN A 86 6.82 -17.70 11.90
N ASP A 87 6.52 -16.82 10.97
CA ASP A 87 5.16 -16.30 10.77
C ASP A 87 4.24 -17.39 10.21
N ASN A 88 2.96 -17.08 10.07
CA ASN A 88 1.89 -17.95 9.59
C ASN A 88 1.98 -18.27 8.09
N ILE A 89 3.14 -18.70 7.63
CA ILE A 89 3.42 -19.08 6.23
C ILE A 89 4.48 -20.18 6.20
N SER A 90 4.30 -21.19 5.35
CA SER A 90 5.30 -22.23 5.07
C SER A 90 6.20 -21.85 3.88
N ASN A 91 7.28 -22.60 3.67
CA ASN A 91 8.14 -22.47 2.48
C ASN A 91 7.39 -22.67 1.15
N THR A 92 6.23 -23.33 1.18
CA THR A 92 5.37 -23.51 0.00
C THR A 92 4.30 -22.42 -0.15
N GLY A 93 4.30 -21.41 0.73
CA GLY A 93 3.30 -20.35 0.74
C GLY A 93 1.99 -20.72 1.41
N SER A 94 1.85 -21.92 1.95
CA SER A 94 0.62 -22.35 2.66
C SER A 94 0.61 -21.82 4.09
N GLU A 95 -0.59 -21.59 4.62
CA GLU A 95 -0.81 -21.16 5.99
C GLU A 95 -1.07 -22.35 6.92
N PRO A 96 -0.56 -22.32 8.16
CA PRO A 96 -0.90 -23.33 9.15
C PRO A 96 -2.39 -23.24 9.54
N SER A 97 -2.95 -24.35 10.01
CA SER A 97 -4.34 -24.40 10.52
C SER A 97 -4.50 -23.55 11.78
N THR A 98 -3.53 -23.61 12.69
CA THR A 98 -3.49 -22.77 13.89
C THR A 98 -2.63 -21.55 13.62
N LYS A 99 -3.18 -20.37 13.89
CA LYS A 99 -2.48 -19.11 13.72
C LYS A 99 -1.90 -18.61 15.04
N THR A 100 -0.80 -17.86 14.93
CA THR A 100 -0.21 -17.09 16.03
C THR A 100 -0.19 -15.62 15.63
N HIS A 101 -0.05 -14.71 16.61
CA HIS A 101 0.20 -13.30 16.27
C HIS A 101 1.46 -13.22 15.41
N SER A 102 1.37 -12.50 14.29
CA SER A 102 2.51 -12.35 13.40
C SER A 102 3.66 -11.63 14.10
N PRO A 103 4.93 -11.95 13.77
CA PRO A 103 6.10 -11.25 14.28
C PRO A 103 6.25 -9.86 13.64
N ILE A 104 7.07 -9.01 14.25
CA ILE A 104 7.55 -7.77 13.66
C ILE A 104 8.42 -8.10 12.44
N ILE A 105 8.08 -7.52 11.28
CA ILE A 105 8.84 -7.65 10.03
C ILE A 105 9.61 -6.38 9.68
N GLY A 106 9.37 -5.28 10.38
CA GLY A 106 10.04 -4.00 10.18
C GLY A 106 9.48 -2.90 11.07
N PHE A 107 9.96 -1.69 10.84
CA PHE A 107 9.48 -0.49 11.48
C PHE A 107 9.21 0.59 10.44
N ALA A 108 8.14 1.33 10.61
CA ALA A 108 7.82 2.49 9.79
C ALA A 108 8.70 3.70 10.16
N TYR A 109 8.71 4.72 9.31
CA TYR A 109 9.50 5.94 9.55
C TYR A 109 9.07 6.73 10.80
N ASP A 110 7.86 6.53 11.29
CA ASP A 110 7.33 7.09 12.53
C ASP A 110 7.74 6.29 13.78
N GLY A 111 8.49 5.20 13.60
CA GLY A 111 8.98 4.32 14.65
C GLY A 111 8.00 3.23 15.09
N ASN A 112 6.79 3.18 14.54
CA ASN A 112 5.82 2.15 14.87
C ASN A 112 6.16 0.81 14.20
N PRO A 113 5.90 -0.33 14.85
CA PRO A 113 6.20 -1.64 14.30
C PRO A 113 5.28 -2.00 13.12
N ILE A 114 5.83 -2.73 12.16
CA ILE A 114 5.12 -3.36 11.06
C ILE A 114 5.11 -4.86 11.30
N TYR A 115 3.93 -5.45 11.37
CA TYR A 115 3.72 -6.89 11.57
C TYR A 115 3.38 -7.61 10.28
N GLY A 116 3.50 -8.94 10.29
CA GLY A 116 2.88 -9.79 9.28
C GLY A 116 1.34 -9.65 9.30
N ALA A 117 0.64 -10.59 8.66
CA ALA A 117 -0.78 -10.42 8.34
C ALA A 117 -1.76 -10.83 9.45
N PHE A 118 -1.32 -11.29 10.61
CA PHE A 118 -2.20 -11.85 11.64
C PHE A 118 -2.01 -11.14 12.98
N GLY A 119 -3.11 -10.78 13.62
CA GLY A 119 -3.16 -10.16 14.93
C GLY A 119 -4.36 -10.63 15.74
N TYR A 120 -4.49 -10.18 16.99
CA TYR A 120 -5.63 -10.50 17.84
C TYR A 120 -6.93 -9.98 17.22
N GLU A 121 -8.01 -10.74 17.30
CA GLU A 121 -9.34 -10.34 16.82
C GLU A 121 -9.80 -9.06 17.54
N ASN A 122 -9.78 -9.06 18.86
CA ASN A 122 -9.97 -7.83 19.64
C ASN A 122 -8.62 -7.12 19.78
N PRO A 123 -8.47 -5.90 19.28
CA PRO A 123 -7.19 -5.19 19.32
C PRO A 123 -6.69 -4.90 20.74
N LEU A 124 -7.53 -4.89 21.74
CA LEU A 124 -7.16 -4.58 23.14
C LEU A 124 -7.13 -5.82 24.05
N ASP A 125 -7.25 -7.03 23.49
CA ASP A 125 -7.33 -8.27 24.29
C ASP A 125 -6.50 -9.38 23.65
N ALA A 126 -5.34 -9.65 24.24
CA ALA A 126 -4.40 -10.69 23.79
C ALA A 126 -4.91 -12.13 24.03
N THR A 127 -6.07 -12.32 24.65
CA THR A 127 -6.67 -13.65 24.88
C THR A 127 -7.66 -14.06 23.80
N THR A 128 -7.97 -13.16 22.86
CA THR A 128 -8.86 -13.45 21.74
C THR A 128 -8.17 -14.24 20.63
N ASP A 129 -8.96 -14.80 19.74
CA ASP A 129 -8.47 -15.53 18.57
C ASP A 129 -7.55 -14.67 17.70
N ILE A 130 -6.68 -15.35 16.95
CA ILE A 130 -5.84 -14.72 15.96
C ILE A 130 -6.56 -14.71 14.62
N THR A 131 -6.70 -13.52 14.04
CA THR A 131 -7.36 -13.33 12.75
C THR A 131 -6.44 -12.64 11.74
N ARG A 132 -6.76 -12.81 10.46
CA ARG A 132 -6.10 -12.08 9.40
C ARG A 132 -6.52 -10.60 9.45
N MET A 133 -5.55 -9.71 9.39
CA MET A 133 -5.80 -8.29 9.28
C MET A 133 -6.27 -7.94 7.87
N THR A 134 -7.30 -7.12 7.79
CA THR A 134 -7.93 -6.73 6.53
C THR A 134 -7.93 -5.21 6.36
N SER A 135 -7.61 -4.77 5.15
CA SER A 135 -7.70 -3.36 4.80
C SER A 135 -9.15 -2.86 4.82
N SER A 136 -9.34 -1.60 5.13
CA SER A 136 -10.63 -0.90 4.98
C SER A 136 -10.76 -0.19 3.63
N TYR A 137 -9.84 -0.46 2.70
CA TYR A 137 -9.96 -0.04 1.32
C TYR A 137 -10.63 -1.12 0.47
N SER A 138 -11.38 -0.69 -0.53
CA SER A 138 -11.98 -1.57 -1.54
C SER A 138 -11.79 -1.01 -2.93
N LEU A 139 -11.57 -1.89 -3.91
CA LEU A 139 -11.49 -1.51 -5.31
C LEU A 139 -12.84 -1.00 -5.79
N ASN A 140 -12.86 0.16 -6.43
CA ASN A 140 -14.06 0.74 -7.00
C ASN A 140 -14.60 -0.13 -8.16
N ALA A 141 -15.91 -0.17 -8.32
CA ALA A 141 -16.53 -0.93 -9.42
C ALA A 141 -16.23 -0.31 -10.80
N ALA A 142 -15.91 0.98 -10.84
CA ALA A 142 -15.57 1.70 -12.07
C ALA A 142 -14.69 2.91 -11.74
N ARG A 143 -13.93 3.37 -12.73
CA ARG A 143 -13.25 4.68 -12.75
C ARG A 143 -14.06 5.62 -13.60
N ALA A 144 -14.72 6.61 -12.98
CA ALA A 144 -15.63 7.54 -13.67
C ALA A 144 -14.88 8.65 -14.43
N GLU A 145 -13.66 8.99 -14.00
CA GLU A 145 -12.84 10.09 -14.52
C GLU A 145 -11.39 9.63 -14.67
N GLY A 146 -10.59 10.35 -15.47
CA GLY A 146 -9.16 10.14 -15.61
C GLY A 146 -8.78 9.07 -16.64
N PRO A 147 -7.62 8.39 -16.47
CA PRO A 147 -7.12 7.42 -17.44
C PRO A 147 -8.08 6.27 -17.67
N THR A 148 -8.25 5.87 -18.93
CA THR A 148 -9.25 4.86 -19.29
C THR A 148 -8.91 3.48 -18.74
N VAL A 149 -9.93 2.71 -18.35
CA VAL A 149 -9.74 1.34 -17.81
C VAL A 149 -9.23 0.35 -18.86
N ASN A 150 -9.37 0.67 -20.15
CA ASN A 150 -8.82 -0.14 -21.24
C ASN A 150 -7.30 0.00 -21.35
N GLU A 151 -6.77 1.17 -21.04
CA GLU A 151 -5.33 1.47 -21.05
C GLU A 151 -4.69 1.12 -19.69
N TYR A 152 -5.39 1.47 -18.63
CA TYR A 152 -4.96 1.23 -17.25
C TYR A 152 -6.08 0.50 -16.47
N PRO A 153 -6.03 -0.82 -16.34
CA PRO A 153 -7.05 -1.59 -15.62
C PRO A 153 -7.31 -1.06 -14.20
N LEU A 154 -8.50 -1.31 -13.66
CA LEU A 154 -8.80 -0.96 -12.26
C LEU A 154 -7.79 -1.62 -11.32
N GLY A 155 -7.37 -0.87 -10.30
CA GLY A 155 -6.31 -1.27 -9.36
C GLY A 155 -4.92 -0.75 -9.78
N THR A 156 -4.77 -0.17 -10.98
CA THR A 156 -3.52 0.46 -11.42
C THR A 156 -3.14 1.65 -10.57
N PHE A 157 -4.14 2.41 -10.10
CA PHE A 157 -3.91 3.63 -9.32
C PHE A 157 -4.44 3.50 -7.89
N ASN A 158 -3.81 4.20 -6.95
CA ASN A 158 -4.33 4.33 -5.58
C ASN A 158 -5.74 4.95 -5.58
N ASN A 159 -6.01 5.84 -6.53
CA ASN A 159 -7.31 6.47 -6.75
C ASN A 159 -8.44 5.51 -7.16
N ASP A 160 -8.10 4.29 -7.56
CA ASP A 160 -9.07 3.24 -7.86
C ASP A 160 -9.69 2.62 -6.60
N TYR A 161 -9.16 2.94 -5.43
CA TYR A 161 -9.60 2.39 -4.16
C TYR A 161 -10.31 3.44 -3.32
N THR A 162 -11.31 3.02 -2.58
CA THR A 162 -12.04 3.86 -1.63
C THR A 162 -11.91 3.29 -0.23
N TYR A 163 -11.50 4.16 0.70
CA TYR A 163 -11.53 3.85 2.12
C TYR A 163 -12.96 3.93 2.67
N THR A 164 -13.36 2.90 3.41
CA THR A 164 -14.61 2.89 4.17
C THR A 164 -14.31 2.58 5.62
N HIS A 165 -14.51 3.55 6.49
CA HIS A 165 -14.20 3.43 7.92
C HIS A 165 -14.80 2.15 8.53
N LYS A 166 -13.95 1.33 9.15
CA LYS A 166 -14.34 0.06 9.80
C LYS A 166 -14.93 -1.01 8.87
N SER A 167 -14.71 -0.95 7.57
CA SER A 167 -15.07 -2.07 6.68
C SER A 167 -14.10 -3.25 6.80
N GLY A 168 -12.86 -2.98 7.19
CA GLY A 168 -11.84 -3.93 7.58
C GLY A 168 -11.45 -3.80 9.04
N THR A 169 -10.36 -4.46 9.41
CA THR A 169 -9.79 -4.44 10.78
C THR A 169 -8.80 -3.29 11.01
N LEU A 170 -8.37 -2.63 9.94
CA LEU A 170 -7.35 -1.59 9.94
C LEU A 170 -7.94 -0.24 9.53
N ASP A 171 -7.26 0.83 9.93
CA ASP A 171 -7.61 2.20 9.57
C ASP A 171 -7.09 2.60 8.16
N GLU A 172 -7.18 3.88 7.83
CA GLU A 172 -6.75 4.44 6.54
C GLU A 172 -5.25 4.32 6.25
N ASN A 173 -4.45 4.03 7.26
CA ASN A 173 -3.01 3.83 7.11
C ASN A 173 -2.60 2.35 7.13
N ASN A 174 -3.57 1.42 7.06
CA ASN A 174 -3.36 -0.01 7.29
C ASN A 174 -2.71 -0.33 8.64
N GLY A 175 -3.06 0.46 9.65
CA GLY A 175 -2.65 0.32 11.05
C GLY A 175 -3.84 0.23 12.00
N ARG A 176 -3.53 0.02 13.26
CA ARG A 176 -4.48 0.12 14.38
C ARG A 176 -3.74 0.26 15.70
N PHE A 177 -4.35 0.88 16.69
CA PHE A 177 -3.89 0.77 18.06
C PHE A 177 -4.29 -0.61 18.63
N CYS A 178 -3.31 -1.39 19.09
CA CYS A 178 -3.56 -2.74 19.61
C CYS A 178 -2.48 -3.20 20.59
N VAL A 179 -2.82 -4.19 21.39
CA VAL A 179 -1.84 -4.98 22.14
C VAL A 179 -1.17 -5.98 21.19
N THR A 180 0.09 -6.28 21.44
CA THR A 180 0.87 -7.28 20.71
C THR A 180 1.75 -8.05 21.70
N PRO A 181 2.38 -9.17 21.31
CA PRO A 181 3.29 -9.89 22.21
C PRO A 181 4.43 -9.02 22.75
N GLU A 182 4.95 -8.08 21.95
CA GLU A 182 6.05 -7.18 22.32
C GLU A 182 5.56 -5.93 23.06
N PHE A 183 4.31 -5.53 22.84
CA PHE A 183 3.72 -4.33 23.45
C PHE A 183 2.40 -4.67 24.14
N PRO A 184 2.44 -5.32 25.33
CA PRO A 184 1.22 -5.75 26.04
C PRO A 184 0.36 -4.59 26.58
N GLU A 185 0.94 -3.40 26.74
CA GLU A 185 0.21 -2.19 27.14
C GLU A 185 -0.42 -1.45 25.94
N GLY A 186 -0.16 -1.94 24.71
CA GLY A 186 -0.66 -1.37 23.48
C GLY A 186 0.32 -0.44 22.77
N THR A 187 0.26 -0.46 21.47
CA THR A 187 0.97 0.42 20.56
C THR A 187 0.16 0.63 19.29
N TYR A 188 0.46 1.69 18.54
CA TYR A 188 0.00 1.75 17.16
C TYR A 188 0.89 0.85 16.31
N ALA A 189 0.28 -0.03 15.54
CA ALA A 189 0.98 -1.03 14.75
C ALA A 189 0.39 -1.11 13.33
N TYR A 190 1.28 -1.22 12.35
CA TYR A 190 0.93 -1.50 10.96
C TYR A 190 0.92 -3.01 10.71
N PHE A 191 0.10 -3.44 9.77
CA PHE A 191 0.02 -4.84 9.34
C PHE A 191 0.07 -4.92 7.83
N ILE A 192 0.75 -5.94 7.29
CA ILE A 192 0.58 -6.24 5.87
C ILE A 192 -0.81 -6.84 5.65
N THR A 193 -1.41 -6.52 4.52
CA THR A 193 -2.71 -7.04 4.09
C THR A 193 -2.53 -7.99 2.91
N ILE A 194 -2.98 -9.22 3.07
CA ILE A 194 -2.88 -10.30 2.07
C ILE A 194 -4.15 -11.13 2.04
N ASP A 195 -4.43 -11.76 0.90
CA ASP A 195 -5.48 -12.78 0.81
C ASP A 195 -5.00 -14.17 1.26
N SER A 196 -5.86 -15.18 1.13
CA SER A 196 -5.55 -16.58 1.48
C SER A 196 -4.48 -17.21 0.57
N ASN A 197 -4.22 -16.63 -0.58
CA ASN A 197 -3.19 -17.07 -1.54
C ASN A 197 -1.88 -16.29 -1.36
N GLN A 198 -1.75 -15.53 -0.27
CA GLN A 198 -0.60 -14.68 0.03
C GLN A 198 -0.41 -13.51 -0.97
N VAL A 199 -1.45 -13.16 -1.71
CA VAL A 199 -1.43 -12.02 -2.63
C VAL A 199 -1.68 -10.74 -1.85
N PRO A 200 -0.81 -9.72 -1.99
CA PRO A 200 -1.00 -8.43 -1.34
C PRO A 200 -2.35 -7.79 -1.69
N GLN A 201 -2.98 -7.20 -0.71
CA GLN A 201 -4.22 -6.42 -0.83
C GLN A 201 -3.91 -4.96 -0.55
N TYR A 202 -4.71 -4.05 -1.14
CA TYR A 202 -4.53 -2.61 -0.94
C TYR A 202 -4.90 -2.22 0.48
#